data_9f74b45b483d69558267feff07ebecba
#
_entry.id   9f74b45b483d69558267feff07ebecba
#
_cell.length_a   1.000
_cell.length_b   1.000
_cell.length_c   1.000
_cell.angle_alpha   90.00
_cell.angle_beta   90.00
_cell.angle_gamma   90.00
#
_symmetry.space_group_name_H-M   'P 1'
#
loop_
_entity.id
_entity.type
_entity.pdbx_description
1 polymer ?
#
loop_
_entity_poly.entity_id
_entity_poly.type
_entity_poly.pdbx_seq_one_letter_code
_entity_poly.pdbx_strand_id
1 'polypeptide(L)'
;MLSFVLRRIGVSILILIAASFIMYTLVSLAKDPLTDLYASNSPNKDALIAQRIEWLHLDQPIPVRWLGWLGGAARCVIPFGGCDLGVTIQNQPVSVLLGRAVSSTLQLVTAATILAIVLGITVGIISALRQYSAVDYSFTFASFFLYSLPSFLMGVILKVFVALGFNNWLRDPVFTWAWIIGLSLIAGIFWQAVIGGPRNRRLVVFAASVLVTGLMLYGMTVTEWFLDPSLGPIIAPLLIAAFGAAMVLLIAGARARYAWRTAGATVIVLIGAFFLLQRFLPLFGVWGVIVLFCLAGIVGAVAGFFLGEFDKGPAIRIGILTGILGMGVIIVDQYLHTWNSYINNPRINGRPIPTVGSETPNLQGDFWIQSTDTFMHLLLPTISLMLISFAGYTRYARGGMLETLNQDYIRTARAKGLPERTVVVRHAFRNSLIPITTIVAADVGALIGGAIITERIFAFSGMGALFNSGLNNSDPNPVMAYFVVIAVVAITFNFLADLAYSALDPRVRVK
;
A
#
# COMPACT_ATOMS: atom_id res chain seq x y z
N MET A 1 -5.30 33.65 1.16
CA MET A 1 -4.81 32.30 1.54
C MET A 1 -4.88 32.05 3.06
N LEU A 2 -4.16 32.81 3.89
CA LEU A 2 -4.15 32.58 5.35
C LEU A 2 -5.55 32.66 5.98
N SER A 3 -6.34 33.67 5.65
CA SER A 3 -7.72 33.85 6.14
C SER A 3 -8.65 32.70 5.73
N PHE A 4 -8.51 32.17 4.52
CA PHE A 4 -9.25 31.01 4.04
C PHE A 4 -8.90 29.76 4.85
N VAL A 5 -7.59 29.52 5.07
CA VAL A 5 -7.09 28.39 5.86
C VAL A 5 -7.58 28.46 7.30
N LEU A 6 -7.44 29.62 7.94
CA LEU A 6 -7.88 29.82 9.33
C LEU A 6 -9.39 29.65 9.50
N ARG A 7 -10.20 30.20 8.58
CA ARG A 7 -11.64 30.02 8.60
C ARG A 7 -12.03 28.55 8.46
N ARG A 8 -11.36 27.82 7.56
CA ARG A 8 -11.64 26.39 7.31
C ARG A 8 -11.28 25.53 8.51
N ILE A 9 -10.09 25.76 9.09
CA ILE A 9 -9.67 25.08 10.34
C ILE A 9 -10.65 25.38 11.47
N GLY A 10 -11.05 26.63 11.66
CA GLY A 10 -11.99 27.02 12.71
C GLY A 10 -13.36 26.32 12.57
N VAL A 11 -13.91 26.27 11.35
CA VAL A 11 -15.18 25.55 11.07
C VAL A 11 -15.01 24.04 11.31
N SER A 12 -13.87 23.46 10.88
CA SER A 12 -13.60 22.03 11.09
C SER A 12 -13.49 21.68 12.57
N ILE A 13 -12.83 22.50 13.38
CA ILE A 13 -12.73 22.31 14.84
C ILE A 13 -14.12 22.39 15.48
N LEU A 14 -14.94 23.35 15.08
CA LEU A 14 -16.29 23.51 15.61
C LEU A 14 -17.16 22.29 15.30
N ILE A 15 -17.09 21.78 14.06
CA ILE A 15 -17.79 20.56 13.64
C ILE A 15 -17.29 19.35 14.45
N LEU A 16 -15.99 19.25 14.66
CA LEU A 16 -15.36 18.16 15.43
C LEU A 16 -15.83 18.18 16.89
N ILE A 17 -15.87 19.35 17.52
CA ILE A 17 -16.38 19.52 18.90
C ILE A 17 -17.85 19.11 18.98
N ALA A 18 -18.71 19.62 18.10
CA ALA A 18 -20.13 19.29 18.10
C ALA A 18 -20.37 17.78 17.85
N ALA A 19 -19.69 17.21 16.85
CA ALA A 19 -19.79 15.79 16.52
C ALA A 19 -19.25 14.90 17.65
N SER A 20 -18.16 15.30 18.33
CA SER A 20 -17.61 14.56 19.47
C SER A 20 -18.60 14.53 20.66
N PHE A 21 -19.31 15.64 20.91
CA PHE A 21 -20.33 15.67 21.96
C PHE A 21 -21.49 14.71 21.66
N ILE A 22 -21.98 14.74 20.42
CA ILE A 22 -23.07 13.85 19.98
C ILE A 22 -22.62 12.39 20.11
N MET A 23 -21.43 12.07 19.61
CA MET A 23 -20.89 10.70 19.63
C MET A 23 -20.66 10.21 21.06
N TYR A 24 -20.07 11.05 21.93
CA TYR A 24 -19.86 10.72 23.34
C TYR A 24 -21.18 10.42 24.05
N THR A 25 -22.19 11.26 23.79
CA THR A 25 -23.54 11.09 24.37
C THR A 25 -24.17 9.79 23.88
N LEU A 26 -24.13 9.53 22.56
CA LEU A 26 -24.72 8.31 22.00
C LEU A 26 -24.05 7.05 22.55
N VAL A 27 -22.72 7.01 22.61
CA VAL A 27 -21.99 5.85 23.14
C VAL A 27 -22.28 5.66 24.64
N SER A 28 -22.33 6.75 25.41
CA SER A 28 -22.63 6.68 26.84
C SER A 28 -24.06 6.23 27.16
N LEU A 29 -25.02 6.46 26.25
CA LEU A 29 -26.41 6.04 26.38
C LEU A 29 -26.70 4.66 25.79
N ALA A 30 -25.84 4.19 24.83
CA ALA A 30 -26.08 2.97 24.10
C ALA A 30 -26.04 1.72 24.99
N LYS A 31 -25.15 1.70 25.97
CA LYS A 31 -24.99 0.56 26.88
C LYS A 31 -24.24 0.98 28.15
N ASP A 32 -24.64 0.36 29.28
CA ASP A 32 -24.02 0.62 30.58
C ASP A 32 -22.65 -0.09 30.66
N PRO A 33 -21.56 0.65 30.96
CA PRO A 33 -20.22 0.09 31.16
C PRO A 33 -20.09 -0.90 32.33
N LEU A 34 -21.10 -0.98 33.21
CA LEU A 34 -21.12 -1.87 34.37
C LEU A 34 -21.85 -3.20 34.13
N THR A 35 -22.43 -3.38 32.92
CA THR A 35 -23.33 -4.52 32.61
C THR A 35 -22.64 -5.87 32.85
N ASP A 36 -21.35 -6.01 32.52
CA ASP A 36 -20.57 -7.22 32.73
C ASP A 36 -20.30 -7.53 34.21
N LEU A 37 -20.12 -6.50 35.03
CA LEU A 37 -19.94 -6.62 36.47
C LEU A 37 -21.25 -6.98 37.16
N TYR A 38 -22.38 -6.44 36.70
CA TYR A 38 -23.69 -6.81 37.24
C TYR A 38 -24.02 -8.28 37.00
N ALA A 39 -23.57 -8.84 35.89
CA ALA A 39 -23.72 -10.25 35.56
C ALA A 39 -22.66 -11.17 36.22
N SER A 40 -21.64 -10.61 36.87
CA SER A 40 -20.56 -11.36 37.50
C SER A 40 -20.96 -11.89 38.86
N ASN A 41 -20.54 -13.12 39.17
CA ASN A 41 -20.67 -13.75 40.50
C ASN A 41 -19.40 -13.61 41.35
N SER A 42 -18.54 -12.64 41.05
CA SER A 42 -17.27 -12.42 41.78
C SER A 42 -17.58 -11.97 43.25
N PRO A 43 -16.85 -12.50 44.23
CA PRO A 43 -17.01 -12.06 45.65
C PRO A 43 -16.62 -10.59 45.85
N ASN A 44 -15.82 -9.99 44.94
CA ASN A 44 -15.36 -8.61 45.00
C ASN A 44 -16.16 -7.69 44.05
N LYS A 45 -17.37 -8.09 43.63
CA LYS A 45 -18.20 -7.39 42.66
C LYS A 45 -18.38 -5.91 42.97
N ASP A 46 -18.82 -5.60 44.23
CA ASP A 46 -19.12 -4.23 44.64
C ASP A 46 -17.88 -3.33 44.64
N ALA A 47 -16.72 -3.88 45.03
CA ALA A 47 -15.46 -3.15 44.97
C ALA A 47 -15.05 -2.86 43.51
N LEU A 48 -15.22 -3.82 42.59
CA LEU A 48 -14.94 -3.63 41.16
C LEU A 48 -15.87 -2.62 40.52
N ILE A 49 -17.14 -2.60 40.91
CA ILE A 49 -18.14 -1.59 40.46
C ILE A 49 -17.70 -0.20 40.91
N ALA A 50 -17.41 -0.04 42.22
CA ALA A 50 -16.99 1.25 42.76
C ALA A 50 -15.73 1.77 42.09
N GLN A 51 -14.73 0.90 41.87
CA GLN A 51 -13.50 1.21 41.20
C GLN A 51 -13.71 1.64 39.72
N ARG A 52 -14.61 0.95 38.98
CA ARG A 52 -14.90 1.30 37.58
C ARG A 52 -15.68 2.62 37.48
N ILE A 53 -16.58 2.90 38.43
CA ILE A 53 -17.28 4.20 38.55
C ILE A 53 -16.26 5.32 38.70
N GLU A 54 -15.27 5.16 39.57
CA GLU A 54 -14.22 6.13 39.83
C GLU A 54 -13.37 6.38 38.59
N TRP A 55 -12.89 5.33 37.92
CA TRP A 55 -12.02 5.46 36.72
C TRP A 55 -12.69 6.12 35.54
N LEU A 56 -13.97 5.80 35.31
CA LEU A 56 -14.74 6.32 34.18
C LEU A 56 -15.56 7.55 34.53
N HIS A 57 -15.49 8.01 35.81
CA HIS A 57 -16.25 9.15 36.34
C HIS A 57 -17.75 9.01 36.08
N LEU A 58 -18.33 7.79 36.26
CA LEU A 58 -19.72 7.50 35.93
C LEU A 58 -20.71 8.19 36.86
N ASP A 59 -20.25 8.69 38.00
CA ASP A 59 -20.96 9.55 38.96
C ASP A 59 -21.29 10.94 38.42
N GLN A 60 -20.56 11.39 37.38
CA GLN A 60 -20.71 12.71 36.78
C GLN A 60 -21.67 12.70 35.59
N PRO A 61 -22.41 13.82 35.33
CA PRO A 61 -23.26 13.97 34.17
C PRO A 61 -22.44 13.86 32.85
N ILE A 62 -23.06 13.31 31.79
CA ILE A 62 -22.43 13.10 30.49
C ILE A 62 -21.71 14.35 29.94
N PRO A 63 -22.30 15.57 29.98
CA PRO A 63 -21.61 16.76 29.49
C PRO A 63 -20.32 17.09 30.25
N VAL A 64 -20.27 16.84 31.55
CA VAL A 64 -19.07 17.10 32.38
C VAL A 64 -17.96 16.09 32.03
N ARG A 65 -18.31 14.81 31.92
CA ARG A 65 -17.37 13.76 31.48
C ARG A 65 -16.81 14.05 30.10
N TRP A 66 -17.68 14.47 29.19
CA TRP A 66 -17.24 14.85 27.84
C TRP A 66 -16.29 16.05 27.85
N LEU A 67 -16.57 17.10 28.65
CA LEU A 67 -15.64 18.25 28.77
C LEU A 67 -14.29 17.85 29.35
N GLY A 68 -14.25 16.97 30.35
CA GLY A 68 -13.01 16.43 30.90
C GLY A 68 -12.23 15.66 29.85
N TRP A 69 -12.90 14.77 29.10
CA TRP A 69 -12.31 14.02 27.99
C TRP A 69 -11.83 14.93 26.87
N LEU A 70 -12.60 15.95 26.48
CA LEU A 70 -12.22 16.92 25.44
C LEU A 70 -10.98 17.72 25.86
N GLY A 71 -10.88 18.10 27.14
CA GLY A 71 -9.68 18.75 27.70
C GLY A 71 -8.45 17.87 27.62
N GLY A 72 -8.56 16.58 27.89
CA GLY A 72 -7.50 15.58 27.72
C GLY A 72 -7.09 15.39 26.27
N ALA A 73 -8.07 15.28 25.37
CA ALA A 73 -7.87 15.17 23.93
C ALA A 73 -7.20 16.41 23.32
N ALA A 74 -7.57 17.61 23.78
CA ALA A 74 -6.93 18.86 23.35
C ALA A 74 -5.43 18.92 23.69
N ARG A 75 -5.02 18.31 24.80
CA ARG A 75 -3.61 18.22 25.19
C ARG A 75 -2.79 17.36 24.22
N CYS A 76 -3.40 16.41 23.48
CA CYS A 76 -2.72 15.61 22.47
C CYS A 76 -2.16 16.45 21.30
N VAL A 77 -2.74 17.64 21.06
CA VAL A 77 -2.30 18.55 19.98
C VAL A 77 -1.15 19.45 20.44
N ILE A 78 -0.98 19.62 21.75
CA ILE A 78 0.07 20.50 22.32
C ILE A 78 1.35 19.68 22.52
N PRO A 79 2.47 20.06 21.90
CA PRO A 79 3.76 19.40 22.15
C PRO A 79 4.07 19.39 23.63
N PHE A 80 4.39 18.21 24.19
CA PHE A 80 4.65 18.00 25.63
C PHE A 80 3.44 18.18 26.56
N GLY A 81 2.21 18.31 26.04
CA GLY A 81 0.99 18.54 26.82
C GLY A 81 0.47 17.34 27.62
N GLY A 82 1.03 16.14 27.40
CA GLY A 82 0.57 14.90 28.05
C GLY A 82 -0.81 14.47 27.49
N CYS A 83 -0.82 13.73 26.39
CA CYS A 83 -2.03 13.24 25.74
C CYS A 83 -2.82 12.30 26.69
N ASP A 84 -4.03 12.69 27.06
CA ASP A 84 -4.92 11.91 27.90
C ASP A 84 -6.28 11.71 27.20
N LEU A 85 -6.50 10.48 26.74
CA LEU A 85 -7.76 10.05 26.11
C LEU A 85 -8.63 9.21 27.05
N GLY A 86 -8.31 9.24 28.34
CA GLY A 86 -8.95 8.42 29.37
C GLY A 86 -8.37 7.00 29.40
N VAL A 87 -9.02 6.18 30.25
CA VAL A 87 -8.69 4.77 30.42
C VAL A 87 -9.83 3.88 29.94
N THR A 88 -9.49 2.63 29.61
CA THR A 88 -10.50 1.61 29.29
C THR A 88 -11.19 1.11 30.55
N ILE A 89 -12.27 0.32 30.37
CA ILE A 89 -12.95 -0.40 31.48
C ILE A 89 -12.00 -1.36 32.24
N GLN A 90 -10.82 -1.65 31.68
CA GLN A 90 -9.75 -2.48 32.27
C GLN A 90 -8.61 -1.63 32.84
N ASN A 91 -8.81 -0.33 32.98
CA ASN A 91 -7.82 0.65 33.47
C ASN A 91 -6.53 0.71 32.64
N GLN A 92 -6.63 0.51 31.33
CA GLN A 92 -5.50 0.68 30.42
C GLN A 92 -5.54 2.06 29.77
N PRO A 93 -4.43 2.81 29.68
CA PRO A 93 -4.41 4.11 29.01
C PRO A 93 -4.77 3.98 27.53
N VAL A 94 -5.82 4.66 27.10
CA VAL A 94 -6.32 4.61 25.71
C VAL A 94 -5.29 5.19 24.74
N SER A 95 -4.50 6.19 25.15
CA SER A 95 -3.43 6.77 24.32
C SER A 95 -2.38 5.75 23.87
N VAL A 96 -2.01 4.81 24.74
CA VAL A 96 -1.05 3.73 24.42
C VAL A 96 -1.66 2.73 23.44
N LEU A 97 -2.89 2.31 23.70
CA LEU A 97 -3.61 1.38 22.81
C LEU A 97 -3.84 1.99 21.44
N LEU A 98 -4.24 3.27 21.42
CA LEU A 98 -4.43 4.04 20.19
C LEU A 98 -3.14 4.16 19.38
N GLY A 99 -2.02 4.46 20.01
CA GLY A 99 -0.72 4.58 19.31
C GLY A 99 -0.33 3.30 18.59
N ARG A 100 -0.52 2.13 19.22
CA ARG A 100 -0.29 0.83 18.59
C ARG A 100 -1.28 0.56 17.46
N ALA A 101 -2.57 0.82 17.69
CA ALA A 101 -3.61 0.61 16.70
C ALA A 101 -3.43 1.50 15.46
N VAL A 102 -3.10 2.78 15.66
CA VAL A 102 -2.79 3.73 14.57
C VAL A 102 -1.60 3.23 13.73
N SER A 103 -0.51 2.81 14.37
CA SER A 103 0.66 2.28 13.67
C SER A 103 0.32 1.07 12.79
N SER A 104 -0.41 0.09 13.32
CA SER A 104 -0.87 -1.09 12.57
C SER A 104 -1.77 -0.72 11.38
N THR A 105 -2.78 0.13 11.61
CA THR A 105 -3.69 0.54 10.53
C THR A 105 -2.97 1.37 9.47
N LEU A 106 -2.06 2.28 9.85
CA LEU A 106 -1.30 3.07 8.89
C LEU A 106 -0.39 2.21 8.01
N GLN A 107 0.30 1.21 8.57
CA GLN A 107 1.10 0.27 7.79
C GLN A 107 0.26 -0.42 6.72
N LEU A 108 -0.89 -0.95 7.11
CA LEU A 108 -1.81 -1.65 6.22
C LEU A 108 -2.39 -0.74 5.14
N VAL A 109 -2.97 0.40 5.54
CA VAL A 109 -3.69 1.31 4.64
C VAL A 109 -2.72 2.03 3.69
N THR A 110 -1.54 2.44 4.16
CA THR A 110 -0.56 3.15 3.31
C THR A 110 -0.08 2.26 2.18
N ALA A 111 0.31 1.01 2.48
CA ALA A 111 0.75 0.04 1.46
C ALA A 111 -0.36 -0.22 0.43
N ALA A 112 -1.60 -0.49 0.90
CA ALA A 112 -2.74 -0.75 0.04
C ALA A 112 -3.07 0.45 -0.86
N THR A 113 -3.07 1.65 -0.30
CA THR A 113 -3.41 2.88 -1.02
C THR A 113 -2.38 3.22 -2.09
N ILE A 114 -1.09 3.16 -1.78
CA ILE A 114 -0.03 3.44 -2.76
C ILE A 114 -0.12 2.45 -3.93
N LEU A 115 -0.26 1.16 -3.64
CA LEU A 115 -0.39 0.13 -4.68
C LEU A 115 -1.65 0.34 -5.52
N ALA A 116 -2.80 0.65 -4.88
CA ALA A 116 -4.06 0.90 -5.58
C ALA A 116 -3.97 2.12 -6.51
N ILE A 117 -3.36 3.21 -6.05
CA ILE A 117 -3.16 4.44 -6.85
C ILE A 117 -2.28 4.14 -8.06
N VAL A 118 -1.08 3.57 -7.83
CA VAL A 118 -0.12 3.31 -8.90
C VAL A 118 -0.68 2.35 -9.93
N LEU A 119 -1.23 1.22 -9.49
CA LEU A 119 -1.78 0.22 -10.40
C LEU A 119 -3.08 0.69 -11.05
N GLY A 120 -4.00 1.28 -10.28
CA GLY A 120 -5.30 1.73 -10.77
C GLY A 120 -5.17 2.83 -11.82
N ILE A 121 -4.37 3.86 -11.56
CA ILE A 121 -4.12 4.94 -12.52
C ILE A 121 -3.41 4.41 -13.77
N THR A 122 -2.36 3.58 -13.59
CA THR A 122 -1.61 3.04 -14.72
C THR A 122 -2.50 2.19 -15.64
N VAL A 123 -3.26 1.27 -15.05
CA VAL A 123 -4.18 0.40 -15.81
C VAL A 123 -5.30 1.21 -16.46
N GLY A 124 -5.88 2.18 -15.75
CA GLY A 124 -6.91 3.07 -16.28
C GLY A 124 -6.45 3.86 -17.49
N ILE A 125 -5.22 4.40 -17.45
CA ILE A 125 -4.63 5.13 -18.58
C ILE A 125 -4.34 4.19 -19.75
N ILE A 126 -3.73 3.02 -19.51
CA ILE A 126 -3.45 2.03 -20.56
C ILE A 126 -4.76 1.60 -21.23
N SER A 127 -5.81 1.36 -20.47
CA SER A 127 -7.15 1.02 -20.96
C SER A 127 -7.73 2.16 -21.83
N ALA A 128 -7.62 3.42 -21.41
CA ALA A 128 -8.08 4.57 -22.17
C ALA A 128 -7.31 4.76 -23.49
N LEU A 129 -5.99 4.55 -23.49
CA LEU A 129 -5.16 4.68 -24.70
C LEU A 129 -5.35 3.53 -25.68
N ARG A 130 -5.82 2.38 -25.21
CA ARG A 130 -6.12 1.20 -26.04
C ARG A 130 -7.61 0.90 -26.09
N GLN A 131 -8.43 1.94 -26.21
CA GLN A 131 -9.89 1.85 -26.25
C GLN A 131 -10.37 0.79 -27.26
N TYR A 132 -11.39 0.02 -26.87
CA TYR A 132 -11.99 -1.05 -27.66
C TYR A 132 -11.05 -2.25 -27.98
N SER A 133 -9.89 -2.31 -27.36
CA SER A 133 -9.03 -3.49 -27.46
C SER A 133 -9.41 -4.58 -26.44
N ALA A 134 -8.90 -5.81 -26.65
CA ALA A 134 -9.07 -6.89 -25.68
C ALA A 134 -8.52 -6.52 -24.28
N VAL A 135 -7.45 -5.71 -24.22
CA VAL A 135 -6.87 -5.19 -22.97
C VAL A 135 -7.86 -4.27 -22.25
N ASP A 136 -8.49 -3.34 -22.98
CA ASP A 136 -9.50 -2.44 -22.43
C ASP A 136 -10.70 -3.21 -21.88
N TYR A 137 -11.24 -4.15 -22.66
CA TYR A 137 -12.37 -4.97 -22.20
C TYR A 137 -12.02 -5.82 -20.98
N SER A 138 -10.85 -6.45 -20.97
CA SER A 138 -10.41 -7.28 -19.85
C SER A 138 -10.26 -6.49 -18.56
N PHE A 139 -9.58 -5.35 -18.59
CA PHE A 139 -9.40 -4.49 -17.40
C PHE A 139 -10.70 -3.84 -16.95
N THR A 140 -11.53 -3.42 -17.90
CA THR A 140 -12.85 -2.85 -17.58
C THR A 140 -13.73 -3.92 -16.91
N PHE A 141 -13.81 -5.12 -17.47
CA PHE A 141 -14.56 -6.21 -16.87
C PHE A 141 -14.03 -6.60 -15.49
N ALA A 142 -12.70 -6.76 -15.35
CA ALA A 142 -12.07 -7.05 -14.06
C ALA A 142 -12.37 -5.98 -13.02
N SER A 143 -12.30 -4.69 -13.40
CA SER A 143 -12.60 -3.59 -12.50
C SER A 143 -14.07 -3.59 -12.04
N PHE A 144 -15.02 -3.83 -12.95
CA PHE A 144 -16.44 -3.95 -12.57
C PHE A 144 -16.70 -5.16 -11.70
N PHE A 145 -16.10 -6.29 -12.02
CA PHE A 145 -16.22 -7.51 -11.22
C PHE A 145 -15.69 -7.29 -9.80
N LEU A 146 -14.47 -6.76 -9.65
CA LEU A 146 -13.88 -6.47 -8.34
C LEU A 146 -14.70 -5.44 -7.55
N TYR A 147 -15.21 -4.41 -8.24
CA TYR A 147 -16.05 -3.39 -7.60
C TYR A 147 -17.39 -3.92 -7.09
N SER A 148 -17.95 -4.94 -7.74
CA SER A 148 -19.21 -5.56 -7.34
C SER A 148 -19.08 -6.50 -6.14
N LEU A 149 -17.85 -6.93 -5.81
CA LEU A 149 -17.62 -7.83 -4.69
C LEU A 149 -17.62 -7.06 -3.36
N PRO A 150 -18.37 -7.52 -2.35
CA PRO A 150 -18.26 -6.97 -1.01
C PRO A 150 -16.85 -7.13 -0.44
N SER A 151 -16.37 -6.12 0.29
CA SER A 151 -15.01 -6.10 0.85
C SER A 151 -14.71 -7.33 1.73
N PHE A 152 -15.67 -7.75 2.53
CA PHE A 152 -15.50 -8.93 3.38
C PHE A 152 -15.33 -10.22 2.58
N LEU A 153 -16.06 -10.36 1.46
CA LEU A 153 -15.95 -11.54 0.61
C LEU A 153 -14.56 -11.66 -0.03
N MET A 154 -13.99 -10.53 -0.47
CA MET A 154 -12.64 -10.49 -1.00
C MET A 154 -11.61 -10.97 0.04
N GLY A 155 -11.70 -10.48 1.28
CA GLY A 155 -10.83 -10.92 2.37
C GLY A 155 -10.96 -12.42 2.66
N VAL A 156 -12.19 -12.96 2.68
CA VAL A 156 -12.43 -14.38 2.91
C VAL A 156 -11.89 -15.24 1.75
N ILE A 157 -12.12 -14.84 0.50
CA ILE A 157 -11.58 -15.54 -0.69
C ILE A 157 -10.06 -15.61 -0.62
N LEU A 158 -9.39 -14.49 -0.35
CA LEU A 158 -7.94 -14.45 -0.22
C LEU A 158 -7.44 -15.33 0.93
N LYS A 159 -8.11 -15.30 2.08
CA LYS A 159 -7.75 -16.12 3.24
C LYS A 159 -7.88 -17.62 2.95
N VAL A 160 -8.99 -18.04 2.35
CA VAL A 160 -9.28 -19.45 2.12
C VAL A 160 -8.49 -20.01 0.93
N PHE A 161 -8.55 -19.35 -0.22
CA PHE A 161 -7.95 -19.87 -1.44
C PHE A 161 -6.47 -19.51 -1.59
N VAL A 162 -6.05 -18.31 -1.16
CA VAL A 162 -4.64 -17.92 -1.28
C VAL A 162 -3.84 -18.36 -0.06
N ALA A 163 -4.19 -17.95 1.17
CA ALA A 163 -3.38 -18.32 2.33
C ALA A 163 -3.41 -19.82 2.61
N LEU A 164 -4.58 -20.39 2.85
CA LEU A 164 -4.70 -21.81 3.18
C LEU A 164 -4.30 -22.68 1.98
N GLY A 165 -4.71 -22.30 0.77
CA GLY A 165 -4.35 -23.01 -0.46
C GLY A 165 -2.85 -23.04 -0.68
N PHE A 166 -2.17 -21.89 -0.61
CA PHE A 166 -0.72 -21.79 -0.76
C PHE A 166 0.04 -22.54 0.35
N ASN A 167 -0.33 -22.32 1.62
CA ASN A 167 0.32 -22.99 2.75
C ASN A 167 0.20 -24.53 2.68
N ASN A 168 -0.94 -25.04 2.18
CA ASN A 168 -1.10 -26.48 2.00
C ASN A 168 -0.29 -27.00 0.81
N TRP A 169 -0.27 -26.24 -0.30
CA TRP A 169 0.51 -26.57 -1.49
C TRP A 169 2.03 -26.54 -1.21
N LEU A 170 2.51 -25.60 -0.38
CA LEU A 170 3.93 -25.44 -0.08
C LEU A 170 4.53 -26.65 0.67
N ARG A 171 3.72 -27.52 1.25
CA ARG A 171 4.20 -28.77 1.88
C ARG A 171 4.78 -29.78 0.88
N ASP A 172 4.27 -29.74 -0.35
CA ASP A 172 4.75 -30.51 -1.50
C ASP A 172 4.53 -29.63 -2.77
N PRO A 173 5.46 -28.68 -3.03
CA PRO A 173 5.26 -27.65 -4.02
C PRO A 173 5.53 -28.12 -5.45
N VAL A 174 4.75 -29.10 -5.92
CA VAL A 174 4.85 -29.64 -7.27
C VAL A 174 3.74 -29.06 -8.14
N PHE A 175 4.13 -28.48 -9.28
CA PHE A 175 3.19 -28.16 -10.33
C PHE A 175 2.91 -29.41 -11.20
N THR A 176 1.66 -29.88 -11.19
CA THR A 176 1.25 -30.93 -12.13
C THR A 176 1.31 -30.40 -13.57
N TRP A 177 1.48 -31.29 -14.56
CA TRP A 177 1.52 -30.90 -15.97
C TRP A 177 0.30 -30.08 -16.41
N ALA A 178 -0.88 -30.35 -15.83
CA ALA A 178 -2.07 -29.56 -16.09
C ALA A 178 -1.93 -28.09 -15.69
N TRP A 179 -1.33 -27.82 -14.52
CA TRP A 179 -1.06 -26.45 -14.06
C TRP A 179 0.02 -25.77 -14.90
N ILE A 180 1.11 -26.47 -15.23
CA ILE A 180 2.17 -25.92 -16.07
C ILE A 180 1.61 -25.49 -17.43
N ILE A 181 0.88 -26.39 -18.10
CA ILE A 181 0.28 -26.10 -19.40
C ILE A 181 -0.75 -24.99 -19.30
N GLY A 182 -1.69 -25.07 -18.31
CA GLY A 182 -2.75 -24.08 -18.14
C GLY A 182 -2.21 -22.67 -17.89
N LEU A 183 -1.27 -22.50 -16.95
CA LEU A 183 -0.68 -21.21 -16.64
C LEU A 183 0.18 -20.68 -17.80
N SER A 184 0.89 -21.55 -18.52
CA SER A 184 1.66 -21.17 -19.71
C SER A 184 0.76 -20.65 -20.83
N LEU A 185 -0.38 -21.30 -21.09
CA LEU A 185 -1.36 -20.84 -22.07
C LEU A 185 -1.97 -19.50 -21.68
N ILE A 186 -2.32 -19.31 -20.41
CA ILE A 186 -2.85 -18.04 -19.89
C ILE A 186 -1.80 -16.95 -20.09
N ALA A 187 -0.54 -17.18 -19.73
CA ALA A 187 0.57 -16.25 -19.96
C ALA A 187 0.75 -15.92 -21.44
N GLY A 188 0.67 -16.92 -22.32
CA GLY A 188 0.73 -16.74 -23.77
C GLY A 188 -0.38 -15.82 -24.29
N ILE A 189 -1.63 -16.07 -23.90
CA ILE A 189 -2.79 -15.24 -24.27
C ILE A 189 -2.62 -13.82 -23.74
N PHE A 190 -2.20 -13.67 -22.49
CA PHE A 190 -2.00 -12.37 -21.87
C PHE A 190 -0.94 -11.54 -22.61
N TRP A 191 0.26 -12.07 -22.81
CA TRP A 191 1.34 -11.33 -23.43
C TRP A 191 1.10 -11.02 -24.91
N GLN A 192 0.46 -11.94 -25.68
CA GLN A 192 0.08 -11.63 -27.06
C GLN A 192 -0.98 -10.52 -27.14
N ALA A 193 -1.88 -10.44 -26.16
CA ALA A 193 -2.86 -9.35 -26.09
C ALA A 193 -2.21 -8.01 -25.72
N VAL A 194 -1.28 -8.03 -24.75
CA VAL A 194 -0.57 -6.81 -24.29
C VAL A 194 0.36 -6.26 -25.39
N ILE A 195 1.19 -7.10 -25.99
CA ILE A 195 2.20 -6.66 -27.00
C ILE A 195 1.51 -6.32 -28.32
N GLY A 196 0.49 -7.08 -28.74
CA GLY A 196 -0.26 -6.85 -29.96
C GLY A 196 0.58 -6.95 -31.23
N GLY A 197 0.10 -6.36 -32.34
CA GLY A 197 0.81 -6.32 -33.62
C GLY A 197 0.23 -7.28 -34.68
N PRO A 198 0.91 -7.48 -35.82
CA PRO A 198 0.48 -8.36 -36.89
C PRO A 198 0.44 -9.83 -36.42
N ARG A 199 -0.31 -10.68 -37.16
CA ARG A 199 -0.55 -12.08 -36.79
C ARG A 199 0.74 -12.86 -36.47
N ASN A 200 1.77 -12.71 -37.29
CA ASN A 200 3.04 -13.41 -37.07
C ASN A 200 3.71 -13.02 -35.75
N ARG A 201 3.72 -11.72 -35.44
CA ARG A 201 4.27 -11.23 -34.16
C ARG A 201 3.49 -11.75 -32.97
N ARG A 202 2.16 -11.78 -33.05
CA ARG A 202 1.30 -12.33 -31.99
C ARG A 202 1.57 -13.81 -31.75
N LEU A 203 1.73 -14.60 -32.82
CA LEU A 203 2.03 -16.04 -32.72
C LEU A 203 3.42 -16.28 -32.09
N VAL A 204 4.44 -15.49 -32.48
CA VAL A 204 5.77 -15.59 -31.89
C VAL A 204 5.75 -15.23 -30.41
N VAL A 205 5.06 -14.14 -30.03
CA VAL A 205 4.93 -13.73 -28.63
C VAL A 205 4.18 -14.78 -27.81
N PHE A 206 3.09 -15.34 -28.36
CA PHE A 206 2.35 -16.41 -27.70
C PHE A 206 3.25 -17.64 -27.47
N ALA A 207 3.86 -18.16 -28.53
CA ALA A 207 4.71 -19.36 -28.44
C ALA A 207 5.90 -19.14 -27.49
N ALA A 208 6.58 -18.00 -27.59
CA ALA A 208 7.69 -17.66 -26.71
C ALA A 208 7.25 -17.55 -25.24
N SER A 209 6.10 -16.90 -24.98
CA SER A 209 5.57 -16.77 -23.62
C SER A 209 5.16 -18.11 -23.02
N VAL A 210 4.50 -18.97 -23.81
CA VAL A 210 4.13 -20.33 -23.38
C VAL A 210 5.38 -21.14 -23.04
N LEU A 211 6.39 -21.11 -23.92
CA LEU A 211 7.61 -21.88 -23.73
C LEU A 211 8.41 -21.38 -22.52
N VAL A 212 8.61 -20.06 -22.40
CA VAL A 212 9.38 -19.46 -21.29
C VAL A 212 8.67 -19.73 -19.96
N THR A 213 7.35 -19.51 -19.88
CA THR A 213 6.58 -19.77 -18.65
C THR A 213 6.57 -21.26 -18.30
N GLY A 214 6.41 -22.14 -19.28
CA GLY A 214 6.43 -23.59 -19.05
C GLY A 214 7.80 -24.06 -18.54
N LEU A 215 8.90 -23.64 -19.18
CA LEU A 215 10.24 -23.97 -18.73
C LEU A 215 10.55 -23.40 -17.34
N MET A 216 10.10 -22.19 -17.05
CA MET A 216 10.27 -21.56 -15.74
C MET A 216 9.54 -22.35 -14.65
N LEU A 217 8.26 -22.67 -14.83
CA LEU A 217 7.47 -23.42 -13.85
C LEU A 217 8.01 -24.86 -13.66
N TYR A 218 8.41 -25.52 -14.75
CA TYR A 218 9.05 -26.83 -14.66
C TYR A 218 10.39 -26.78 -13.93
N GLY A 219 11.23 -25.79 -14.25
CA GLY A 219 12.49 -25.56 -13.56
C GLY A 219 12.30 -25.31 -12.06
N MET A 220 11.33 -24.45 -11.69
CA MET A 220 11.00 -24.18 -10.29
C MET A 220 10.54 -25.42 -9.52
N THR A 221 9.82 -26.35 -10.21
CA THR A 221 9.38 -27.61 -9.62
C THR A 221 10.58 -28.56 -9.42
N VAL A 222 11.44 -28.71 -10.41
CA VAL A 222 12.61 -29.63 -10.36
C VAL A 222 13.66 -29.17 -9.34
N THR A 223 13.83 -27.87 -9.22
CA THR A 223 14.81 -27.28 -8.26
C THR A 223 14.25 -27.06 -6.85
N GLU A 224 12.99 -27.44 -6.61
CA GLU A 224 12.30 -27.16 -5.33
C GLU A 224 12.38 -25.67 -4.93
N TRP A 225 12.41 -24.78 -5.93
CA TRP A 225 12.66 -23.35 -5.76
C TRP A 225 11.73 -22.70 -4.71
N PHE A 226 10.50 -23.18 -4.54
CA PHE A 226 9.56 -22.63 -3.57
C PHE A 226 9.93 -22.89 -2.11
N LEU A 227 10.79 -23.87 -1.83
CA LEU A 227 11.29 -24.17 -0.49
C LEU A 227 12.58 -23.40 -0.17
N ASP A 228 13.41 -23.16 -1.19
CA ASP A 228 14.66 -22.39 -1.07
C ASP A 228 14.83 -21.44 -2.25
N PRO A 229 14.02 -20.37 -2.32
CA PRO A 229 14.04 -19.47 -3.44
C PRO A 229 15.28 -18.58 -3.45
N SER A 230 15.84 -18.38 -4.65
CA SER A 230 16.88 -17.39 -4.90
C SER A 230 16.79 -16.92 -6.36
N LEU A 231 17.23 -15.70 -6.63
CA LEU A 231 17.45 -15.24 -8.01
C LEU A 231 18.77 -15.80 -8.56
N GLY A 232 19.72 -16.01 -7.68
CA GLY A 232 21.02 -16.59 -7.99
C GLY A 232 21.91 -15.69 -8.85
N PRO A 233 23.12 -16.19 -9.17
CA PRO A 233 24.18 -15.40 -9.80
C PRO A 233 23.92 -15.06 -11.28
N ILE A 234 22.87 -15.59 -11.90
CA ILE A 234 22.54 -15.35 -13.30
C ILE A 234 21.32 -14.42 -13.41
N ILE A 235 20.22 -14.74 -12.72
CA ILE A 235 18.96 -14.01 -12.87
C ILE A 235 19.05 -12.62 -12.26
N ALA A 236 19.68 -12.46 -11.09
CA ALA A 236 19.79 -11.16 -10.43
C ALA A 236 20.57 -10.14 -11.29
N PRO A 237 21.78 -10.43 -11.83
CA PRO A 237 22.47 -9.56 -12.77
C PRO A 237 21.66 -9.25 -14.04
N LEU A 238 20.97 -10.24 -14.60
CA LEU A 238 20.12 -10.03 -15.78
C LEU A 238 18.96 -9.08 -15.48
N LEU A 239 18.32 -9.18 -14.33
CA LEU A 239 17.27 -8.26 -13.91
C LEU A 239 17.79 -6.85 -13.69
N ILE A 240 18.95 -6.69 -13.04
CA ILE A 240 19.61 -5.39 -12.86
C ILE A 240 19.90 -4.75 -14.23
N ALA A 241 20.44 -5.53 -15.17
CA ALA A 241 20.70 -5.05 -16.52
C ALA A 241 19.42 -4.70 -17.29
N ALA A 242 18.37 -5.51 -17.14
CA ALA A 242 17.07 -5.27 -17.76
C ALA A 242 16.43 -3.98 -17.24
N PHE A 243 16.49 -3.70 -15.93
CA PHE A 243 16.02 -2.44 -15.36
C PHE A 243 16.83 -1.24 -15.88
N GLY A 244 18.16 -1.36 -15.97
CA GLY A 244 19.00 -0.33 -16.57
C GLY A 244 18.61 -0.04 -18.02
N ALA A 245 18.45 -1.07 -18.84
CA ALA A 245 18.00 -0.94 -20.22
C ALA A 245 16.59 -0.32 -20.31
N ALA A 246 15.67 -0.74 -19.47
CA ALA A 246 14.33 -0.19 -19.41
C ALA A 246 14.34 1.32 -19.09
N MET A 247 15.15 1.77 -18.15
CA MET A 247 15.27 3.20 -17.82
C MET A 247 15.85 4.02 -18.98
N VAL A 248 16.83 3.49 -19.71
CA VAL A 248 17.33 4.13 -20.93
C VAL A 248 16.24 4.28 -21.98
N LEU A 249 15.51 3.20 -22.28
CA LEU A 249 14.46 3.19 -23.29
C LEU A 249 13.29 4.13 -22.93
N LEU A 250 12.94 4.19 -21.65
CA LEU A 250 11.83 5.00 -21.16
C LEU A 250 12.16 6.50 -21.14
N ILE A 251 13.37 6.88 -20.74
CA ILE A 251 13.72 8.29 -20.50
C ILE A 251 14.38 8.93 -21.73
N ALA A 252 15.39 8.29 -22.30
CA ALA A 252 16.22 8.87 -23.36
C ALA A 252 16.00 8.24 -24.75
N GLY A 253 15.43 7.02 -24.79
CA GLY A 253 15.27 6.26 -26.02
C GLY A 253 16.54 5.49 -26.45
N ALA A 254 16.37 4.54 -27.38
CA ALA A 254 17.40 3.59 -27.75
C ALA A 254 18.69 4.22 -28.38
N ARG A 255 18.57 5.41 -28.95
CA ARG A 255 19.67 6.08 -29.66
C ARG A 255 20.62 6.90 -28.80
N ALA A 256 20.27 7.16 -27.53
CA ALA A 256 21.04 8.00 -26.62
C ALA A 256 22.25 7.27 -26.05
N ARG A 257 23.42 7.45 -26.65
CA ARG A 257 24.67 6.76 -26.24
C ARG A 257 25.08 7.08 -24.79
N TYR A 258 24.96 8.32 -24.37
CA TYR A 258 25.25 8.75 -23.00
C TYR A 258 24.40 7.99 -21.96
N ALA A 259 23.16 7.74 -22.29
CA ALA A 259 22.22 7.03 -21.42
C ALA A 259 22.62 5.57 -21.21
N TRP A 260 23.05 4.88 -22.30
CA TRP A 260 23.55 3.52 -22.22
C TRP A 260 24.86 3.41 -21.44
N ARG A 261 25.77 4.40 -21.58
CA ARG A 261 27.02 4.46 -20.78
C ARG A 261 26.72 4.64 -19.29
N THR A 262 25.83 5.56 -18.96
CA THR A 262 25.41 5.79 -17.56
C THR A 262 24.75 4.55 -16.95
N ALA A 263 23.76 3.98 -17.63
CA ALA A 263 23.09 2.78 -17.15
C ALA A 263 24.07 1.60 -17.04
N GLY A 264 24.93 1.39 -18.05
CA GLY A 264 25.94 0.33 -18.06
C GLY A 264 26.92 0.44 -16.90
N ALA A 265 27.46 1.64 -16.64
CA ALA A 265 28.36 1.87 -15.51
C ALA A 265 27.65 1.59 -14.17
N THR A 266 26.43 2.07 -13.99
CA THR A 266 25.63 1.82 -12.78
C THR A 266 25.33 0.32 -12.60
N VAL A 267 24.96 -0.38 -13.68
CA VAL A 267 24.70 -1.83 -13.69
C VAL A 267 25.94 -2.61 -13.29
N ILE A 268 27.13 -2.28 -13.86
CA ILE A 268 28.39 -2.95 -13.52
C ILE A 268 28.69 -2.82 -12.02
N VAL A 269 28.55 -1.60 -11.46
CA VAL A 269 28.78 -1.39 -10.04
C VAL A 269 27.79 -2.19 -9.19
N LEU A 270 26.51 -2.23 -9.58
CA LEU A 270 25.48 -2.99 -8.85
C LEU A 270 25.69 -4.50 -8.95
N ILE A 271 26.15 -5.03 -10.09
CA ILE A 271 26.51 -6.45 -10.21
C ILE A 271 27.70 -6.77 -9.30
N GLY A 272 28.71 -5.89 -9.27
CA GLY A 272 29.81 -6.02 -8.31
C GLY A 272 29.32 -5.98 -6.86
N ALA A 273 28.43 -5.05 -6.54
CA ALA A 273 27.80 -4.94 -5.23
C ALA A 273 26.98 -6.19 -4.87
N PHE A 274 26.25 -6.78 -5.81
CA PHE A 274 25.51 -8.03 -5.61
C PHE A 274 26.42 -9.14 -5.07
N PHE A 275 27.55 -9.41 -5.72
CA PHE A 275 28.48 -10.46 -5.29
C PHE A 275 29.22 -10.13 -3.98
N LEU A 276 29.54 -8.85 -3.77
CA LEU A 276 30.28 -8.43 -2.56
C LEU A 276 29.39 -8.34 -1.33
N LEU A 277 28.16 -7.83 -1.48
CA LEU A 277 27.28 -7.54 -0.35
C LEU A 277 26.53 -8.76 0.17
N GLN A 278 26.31 -9.82 -0.61
CA GLN A 278 25.56 -11.00 -0.19
C GLN A 278 25.99 -11.54 1.18
N ARG A 279 27.31 -11.55 1.44
CA ARG A 279 27.86 -12.02 2.72
C ARG A 279 27.57 -11.11 3.90
N PHE A 280 27.37 -9.82 3.65
CA PHE A 280 27.19 -8.79 4.70
C PHE A 280 25.74 -8.40 4.88
N LEU A 281 24.88 -8.62 3.87
CA LEU A 281 23.46 -8.25 3.93
C LEU A 281 22.71 -8.77 5.17
N PRO A 282 22.93 -10.01 5.63
CA PRO A 282 22.28 -10.50 6.85
C PRO A 282 22.56 -9.67 8.10
N LEU A 283 23.67 -8.94 8.15
CA LEU A 283 24.06 -8.08 9.27
C LEU A 283 23.35 -6.72 9.29
N PHE A 284 22.74 -6.32 8.16
CA PHE A 284 22.08 -5.03 8.06
C PHE A 284 20.63 -5.08 8.56
N GLY A 285 20.29 -4.11 9.41
CA GLY A 285 18.91 -3.82 9.76
C GLY A 285 18.30 -2.77 8.83
N VAL A 286 17.14 -2.23 9.20
CA VAL A 286 16.38 -1.25 8.41
C VAL A 286 17.22 -0.05 7.98
N TRP A 287 18.03 0.51 8.87
CA TRP A 287 18.90 1.65 8.56
C TRP A 287 19.98 1.30 7.54
N GLY A 288 20.55 0.09 7.64
CA GLY A 288 21.51 -0.40 6.65
C GLY A 288 20.89 -0.51 5.25
N VAL A 289 19.68 -1.03 5.14
CA VAL A 289 18.93 -1.10 3.88
C VAL A 289 18.68 0.28 3.29
N ILE A 290 18.24 1.25 4.12
CA ILE A 290 18.04 2.64 3.67
C ILE A 290 19.33 3.25 3.14
N VAL A 291 20.44 3.07 3.86
CA VAL A 291 21.76 3.57 3.45
C VAL A 291 22.20 2.93 2.11
N LEU A 292 21.96 1.63 1.91
CA LEU A 292 22.29 0.96 0.64
C LEU A 292 21.48 1.52 -0.52
N PHE A 293 20.19 1.79 -0.35
CA PHE A 293 19.39 2.45 -1.40
C PHE A 293 19.89 3.86 -1.71
N CYS A 294 20.21 4.65 -0.68
CA CYS A 294 20.79 5.99 -0.86
C CYS A 294 22.14 5.93 -1.60
N LEU A 295 23.03 5.02 -1.21
CA LEU A 295 24.33 4.83 -1.87
C LEU A 295 24.16 4.41 -3.33
N ALA A 296 23.26 3.47 -3.63
CA ALA A 296 22.98 3.05 -5.01
C ALA A 296 22.43 4.22 -5.86
N GLY A 297 21.56 5.04 -5.29
CA GLY A 297 21.07 6.26 -5.93
C GLY A 297 22.18 7.28 -6.18
N ILE A 298 23.07 7.51 -5.20
CA ILE A 298 24.24 8.41 -5.33
C ILE A 298 25.21 7.89 -6.39
N VAL A 299 25.54 6.61 -6.38
CA VAL A 299 26.41 6.00 -7.40
C VAL A 299 25.82 6.21 -8.80
N GLY A 300 24.52 5.96 -8.96
CA GLY A 300 23.84 6.22 -10.23
C GLY A 300 23.84 7.70 -10.62
N ALA A 301 23.64 8.62 -9.66
CA ALA A 301 23.70 10.06 -9.90
C ALA A 301 25.11 10.50 -10.35
N VAL A 302 26.13 10.01 -9.68
CA VAL A 302 27.56 10.28 -10.01
C VAL A 302 27.89 9.76 -11.41
N ALA A 303 27.50 8.52 -11.73
CA ALA A 303 27.66 7.97 -13.07
C ALA A 303 26.96 8.85 -14.13
N GLY A 304 25.73 9.30 -13.84
CA GLY A 304 24.98 10.20 -14.73
C GLY A 304 25.62 11.57 -14.89
N PHE A 305 26.20 12.12 -13.82
CA PHE A 305 26.87 13.41 -13.86
C PHE A 305 28.14 13.40 -14.73
N PHE A 306 28.95 12.35 -14.61
CA PHE A 306 30.20 12.23 -15.36
C PHE A 306 30.02 11.72 -16.80
N LEU A 307 29.07 10.81 -17.04
CA LEU A 307 28.87 10.20 -18.34
C LEU A 307 27.73 10.83 -19.16
N GLY A 308 27.02 11.81 -18.58
CA GLY A 308 25.85 12.44 -19.21
C GLY A 308 26.16 13.45 -20.31
N GLU A 309 27.45 13.75 -20.55
CA GLU A 309 27.87 14.73 -21.55
C GLU A 309 27.09 16.06 -21.43
N PHE A 310 26.38 16.46 -22.50
CA PHE A 310 25.55 17.67 -22.53
C PHE A 310 24.16 17.45 -21.86
N ASP A 311 23.68 16.21 -21.81
CA ASP A 311 22.35 15.84 -21.27
C ASP A 311 22.42 15.29 -19.85
N LYS A 312 23.09 16.02 -18.94
CA LYS A 312 23.29 15.59 -17.54
C LYS A 312 21.99 15.30 -16.79
N GLY A 313 20.94 16.10 -17.00
CA GLY A 313 19.67 15.93 -16.30
C GLY A 313 19.00 14.57 -16.52
N PRO A 314 18.72 14.18 -17.76
CA PRO A 314 18.23 12.83 -18.09
C PRO A 314 19.19 11.71 -17.66
N ALA A 315 20.51 11.89 -17.83
CA ALA A 315 21.51 10.91 -17.46
C ALA A 315 21.50 10.62 -15.94
N ILE A 316 21.47 11.67 -15.10
CA ILE A 316 21.41 11.55 -13.65
C ILE A 316 20.12 10.80 -13.24
N ARG A 317 18.98 11.12 -13.84
CA ARG A 317 17.72 10.41 -13.55
C ARG A 317 17.78 8.93 -13.91
N ILE A 318 18.37 8.60 -15.07
CA ILE A 318 18.57 7.20 -15.49
C ILE A 318 19.47 6.49 -14.48
N GLY A 319 20.60 7.10 -14.09
CA GLY A 319 21.51 6.53 -13.12
C GLY A 319 20.86 6.27 -11.77
N ILE A 320 20.17 7.28 -11.20
CA ILE A 320 19.47 7.15 -9.90
C ILE A 320 18.44 6.02 -9.95
N LEU A 321 17.55 6.02 -10.96
CA LEU A 321 16.50 5.01 -11.05
C LEU A 321 17.07 3.61 -11.30
N THR A 322 18.11 3.48 -12.14
CA THR A 322 18.83 2.21 -12.31
C THR A 322 19.47 1.76 -11.00
N GLY A 323 20.06 2.69 -10.25
CA GLY A 323 20.65 2.43 -8.93
C GLY A 323 19.64 1.89 -7.93
N ILE A 324 18.53 2.60 -7.76
CA ILE A 324 17.45 2.24 -6.81
C ILE A 324 16.80 0.90 -7.20
N LEU A 325 16.43 0.72 -8.48
CA LEU A 325 15.78 -0.51 -8.94
C LEU A 325 16.72 -1.71 -8.87
N GLY A 326 18.00 -1.52 -9.23
CA GLY A 326 18.98 -2.60 -9.15
C GLY A 326 19.32 -2.98 -7.69
N MET A 327 19.39 -2.01 -6.77
CA MET A 327 19.49 -2.31 -5.33
C MET A 327 18.24 -3.05 -4.85
N GLY A 328 17.05 -2.69 -5.35
CA GLY A 328 15.83 -3.42 -5.08
C GLY A 328 15.91 -4.89 -5.44
N VAL A 329 16.55 -5.25 -6.58
CA VAL A 329 16.78 -6.66 -6.95
C VAL A 329 17.67 -7.36 -5.92
N ILE A 330 18.75 -6.71 -5.47
CA ILE A 330 19.67 -7.27 -4.46
C ILE A 330 18.95 -7.54 -3.14
N ILE A 331 18.12 -6.60 -2.70
CA ILE A 331 17.34 -6.74 -1.46
C ILE A 331 16.27 -7.83 -1.60
N VAL A 332 15.60 -7.92 -2.74
CA VAL A 332 14.63 -9.01 -3.00
C VAL A 332 15.33 -10.37 -2.97
N ASP A 333 16.51 -10.51 -3.55
CA ASP A 333 17.27 -11.77 -3.48
C ASP A 333 17.61 -12.13 -2.03
N GLN A 334 17.96 -11.16 -1.19
CA GLN A 334 18.21 -11.39 0.24
C GLN A 334 16.95 -11.88 0.97
N TYR A 335 15.78 -11.31 0.68
CA TYR A 335 14.52 -11.81 1.24
C TYR A 335 14.21 -13.24 0.78
N LEU A 336 14.51 -13.57 -0.49
CA LEU A 336 14.36 -14.93 -0.99
C LEU A 336 15.29 -15.89 -0.26
N HIS A 337 16.55 -15.55 -0.02
CA HIS A 337 17.48 -16.38 0.77
C HIS A 337 17.02 -16.56 2.23
N THR A 338 16.35 -15.56 2.81
CA THR A 338 15.83 -15.64 4.17
C THR A 338 14.59 -16.56 4.27
N TRP A 339 13.94 -16.82 3.14
CA TRP A 339 12.69 -17.57 3.07
C TRP A 339 12.77 -18.95 3.71
N ASN A 340 13.81 -19.72 3.41
CA ASN A 340 13.99 -21.06 3.96
C ASN A 340 14.09 -21.02 5.49
N SER A 341 14.87 -20.10 6.04
CA SER A 341 14.99 -19.90 7.51
C SER A 341 13.67 -19.45 8.13
N TYR A 342 12.87 -18.67 7.41
CA TYR A 342 11.55 -18.21 7.86
C TYR A 342 10.54 -19.35 7.89
N ILE A 343 10.34 -20.10 6.78
CA ILE A 343 9.33 -21.16 6.72
C ILE A 343 9.61 -22.32 7.68
N ASN A 344 10.90 -22.63 7.93
CA ASN A 344 11.34 -23.69 8.84
C ASN A 344 11.41 -23.24 10.31
N ASN A 345 11.10 -21.96 10.62
CA ASN A 345 11.01 -21.50 11.99
C ASN A 345 9.89 -22.26 12.72
N PRO A 346 10.12 -22.78 13.95
CA PRO A 346 9.11 -23.53 14.70
C PRO A 346 7.79 -22.78 14.93
N ARG A 347 7.81 -21.45 14.93
CA ARG A 347 6.60 -20.61 15.06
C ARG A 347 5.79 -20.53 13.79
N ILE A 348 6.44 -20.58 12.63
CA ILE A 348 5.82 -20.52 11.30
C ILE A 348 5.33 -21.91 10.88
N ASN A 349 6.12 -22.95 11.16
CA ASN A 349 5.77 -24.35 10.94
C ASN A 349 5.26 -24.64 9.51
N GLY A 350 5.99 -24.16 8.49
CA GLY A 350 5.65 -24.36 7.07
C GLY A 350 4.40 -23.62 6.58
N ARG A 351 3.93 -22.62 7.32
CA ARG A 351 2.75 -21.82 6.96
C ARG A 351 3.10 -20.33 6.84
N PRO A 352 3.86 -19.94 5.81
CA PRO A 352 4.40 -18.60 5.70
C PRO A 352 3.36 -17.50 5.51
N ILE A 353 2.18 -17.81 4.96
CA ILE A 353 1.11 -16.81 4.82
C ILE A 353 0.16 -16.91 6.01
N PRO A 354 0.26 -15.98 6.97
CA PRO A 354 -0.59 -15.99 8.14
C PRO A 354 -2.04 -15.67 7.79
N THR A 355 -2.96 -16.25 8.55
CA THR A 355 -4.39 -15.99 8.41
C THR A 355 -4.95 -15.07 9.50
N VAL A 356 -4.16 -14.78 10.53
CA VAL A 356 -4.58 -14.06 11.74
C VAL A 356 -3.41 -13.27 12.31
N GLY A 357 -3.68 -12.05 12.76
CA GLY A 357 -2.74 -11.20 13.49
C GLY A 357 -1.90 -10.29 12.59
N SER A 358 -1.17 -9.37 13.22
CA SER A 358 -0.26 -8.42 12.58
C SER A 358 1.20 -8.85 12.63
N GLU A 359 1.51 -9.84 13.45
CA GLU A 359 2.86 -10.41 13.66
C GLU A 359 2.75 -11.79 14.30
N THR A 360 3.77 -12.62 14.14
CA THR A 360 3.84 -13.94 14.79
C THR A 360 4.36 -13.79 16.22
N PRO A 361 3.57 -14.16 17.26
CA PRO A 361 3.98 -14.00 18.66
C PRO A 361 5.26 -14.75 18.97
N ASN A 362 6.21 -14.07 19.65
CA ASN A 362 7.48 -14.63 20.07
C ASN A 362 8.32 -15.23 18.92
N LEU A 363 8.21 -14.68 17.72
CA LEU A 363 9.08 -15.02 16.60
C LEU A 363 10.51 -14.55 16.92
N GLN A 364 11.44 -15.48 16.97
CA GLN A 364 12.86 -15.19 17.13
C GLN A 364 13.53 -15.19 15.75
N GLY A 365 14.41 -14.23 15.55
CA GLY A 365 15.16 -14.09 14.30
C GLY A 365 15.77 -12.69 14.18
N ASP A 366 16.56 -12.52 13.13
CA ASP A 366 17.16 -11.27 12.74
C ASP A 366 16.11 -10.32 12.10
N PHE A 367 16.57 -9.14 11.68
CA PHE A 367 15.73 -8.15 10.99
C PHE A 367 15.02 -8.74 9.76
N TRP A 368 15.69 -9.61 9.00
CA TRP A 368 15.15 -10.16 7.76
C TRP A 368 14.00 -11.15 8.02
N ILE A 369 14.12 -12.00 9.03
CA ILE A 369 13.05 -12.93 9.44
C ILE A 369 11.85 -12.14 9.96
N GLN A 370 12.07 -11.14 10.83
CA GLN A 370 10.99 -10.32 11.40
C GLN A 370 10.29 -9.47 10.32
N SER A 371 11.05 -8.87 9.42
CA SER A 371 10.46 -8.08 8.31
C SER A 371 9.74 -8.94 7.29
N THR A 372 10.21 -10.17 7.03
CA THR A 372 9.49 -11.15 6.21
C THR A 372 8.16 -11.52 6.86
N ASP A 373 8.13 -11.76 8.16
CA ASP A 373 6.91 -12.04 8.93
C ASP A 373 5.91 -10.88 8.82
N THR A 374 6.36 -9.67 9.07
CA THR A 374 5.52 -8.47 8.94
C THR A 374 4.97 -8.33 7.51
N PHE A 375 5.81 -8.53 6.48
CA PHE A 375 5.38 -8.49 5.09
C PHE A 375 4.31 -9.55 4.78
N MET A 376 4.50 -10.79 5.27
CA MET A 376 3.54 -11.88 5.05
C MET A 376 2.21 -11.64 5.76
N HIS A 377 2.22 -11.06 6.97
CA HIS A 377 0.98 -10.65 7.66
C HIS A 377 0.25 -9.53 6.94
N LEU A 378 0.97 -8.58 6.35
CA LEU A 378 0.40 -7.46 5.60
C LEU A 378 -0.06 -7.87 4.19
N LEU A 379 0.46 -8.93 3.60
CA LEU A 379 0.27 -9.28 2.19
C LEU A 379 -1.21 -9.39 1.78
N LEU A 380 -1.96 -10.27 2.40
CA LEU A 380 -3.35 -10.52 2.01
C LEU A 380 -4.31 -9.38 2.40
N PRO A 381 -4.22 -8.79 3.62
CA PRO A 381 -5.01 -7.61 3.96
C PRO A 381 -4.75 -6.43 3.01
N THR A 382 -3.48 -6.18 2.67
CA THR A 382 -3.09 -5.14 1.70
C THR A 382 -3.69 -5.41 0.32
N ILE A 383 -3.57 -6.64 -0.19
CA ILE A 383 -4.17 -7.02 -1.48
C ILE A 383 -5.70 -6.85 -1.44
N SER A 384 -6.36 -7.25 -0.34
CA SER A 384 -7.80 -7.10 -0.19
C SER A 384 -8.25 -5.65 -0.31
N LEU A 385 -7.62 -4.74 0.43
CA LEU A 385 -7.92 -3.31 0.38
C LEU A 385 -7.52 -2.70 -0.97
N MET A 386 -6.35 -3.07 -1.49
CA MET A 386 -5.84 -2.59 -2.76
C MET A 386 -6.77 -2.92 -3.92
N LEU A 387 -7.31 -4.13 -4.02
CA LEU A 387 -8.18 -4.55 -5.12
C LEU A 387 -9.48 -3.75 -5.19
N ILE A 388 -10.06 -3.39 -4.04
CA ILE A 388 -11.28 -2.59 -3.96
C ILE A 388 -11.02 -1.17 -4.49
N SER A 389 -9.98 -0.50 -3.98
CA SER A 389 -9.61 0.85 -4.40
C SER A 389 -9.08 0.89 -5.83
N PHE A 390 -8.33 -0.13 -6.26
CA PHE A 390 -7.85 -0.31 -7.63
C PHE A 390 -8.99 -0.27 -8.64
N ALA A 391 -10.08 -0.99 -8.36
CA ALA A 391 -11.25 -1.01 -9.25
C ALA A 391 -11.86 0.38 -9.43
N GLY A 392 -11.96 1.16 -8.34
CA GLY A 392 -12.41 2.55 -8.37
C GLY A 392 -11.46 3.45 -9.18
N TYR A 393 -10.18 3.44 -8.83
CA TYR A 393 -9.18 4.32 -9.48
C TYR A 393 -8.99 4.00 -10.97
N THR A 394 -9.02 2.72 -11.36
CA THR A 394 -8.97 2.33 -12.78
C THR A 394 -10.10 2.94 -13.57
N ARG A 395 -11.32 2.89 -13.05
CA ARG A 395 -12.51 3.43 -13.70
C ARG A 395 -12.46 4.96 -13.80
N TYR A 396 -12.09 5.65 -12.71
CA TYR A 396 -11.96 7.10 -12.70
C TYR A 396 -10.81 7.58 -13.60
N ALA A 397 -9.66 6.90 -13.56
CA ALA A 397 -8.53 7.26 -14.42
C ALA A 397 -8.83 7.04 -15.90
N ARG A 398 -9.52 5.95 -16.26
CA ARG A 398 -9.96 5.70 -17.62
C ARG A 398 -10.95 6.75 -18.09
N GLY A 399 -11.97 7.05 -17.30
CA GLY A 399 -12.99 8.07 -17.65
C GLY A 399 -12.38 9.45 -17.82
N GLY A 400 -11.61 9.94 -16.85
CA GLY A 400 -10.97 11.25 -16.91
C GLY A 400 -9.95 11.37 -18.05
N MET A 401 -9.23 10.29 -18.37
CA MET A 401 -8.32 10.29 -19.52
C MET A 401 -9.07 10.37 -20.86
N LEU A 402 -10.15 9.61 -21.03
CA LEU A 402 -10.97 9.66 -22.25
C LEU A 402 -11.63 11.03 -22.43
N GLU A 403 -12.17 11.61 -21.37
CA GLU A 403 -12.72 12.96 -21.41
C GLU A 403 -11.67 13.99 -21.83
N THR A 404 -10.49 13.92 -21.22
CA THR A 404 -9.39 14.83 -21.51
C THR A 404 -8.88 14.70 -22.93
N LEU A 405 -8.74 13.48 -23.47
CA LEU A 405 -8.27 13.24 -24.85
C LEU A 405 -9.21 13.81 -25.92
N ASN A 406 -10.48 14.03 -25.60
CA ASN A 406 -11.47 14.61 -26.50
C ASN A 406 -11.55 16.14 -26.47
N GLN A 407 -10.79 16.81 -25.59
CA GLN A 407 -10.79 18.27 -25.46
C GLN A 407 -10.11 18.97 -26.62
N ASP A 408 -10.56 20.20 -26.96
CA ASP A 408 -10.07 20.96 -28.10
C ASP A 408 -8.60 21.35 -28.02
N TYR A 409 -8.06 21.57 -26.80
CA TYR A 409 -6.64 21.85 -26.65
C TYR A 409 -5.74 20.64 -26.99
N ILE A 410 -6.26 19.41 -26.82
CA ILE A 410 -5.56 18.19 -27.24
C ILE A 410 -5.59 18.07 -28.77
N ARG A 411 -6.72 18.37 -29.39
CA ARG A 411 -6.83 18.45 -30.88
C ARG A 411 -5.87 19.49 -31.44
N THR A 412 -5.79 20.66 -30.81
CA THR A 412 -4.86 21.73 -31.18
C THR A 412 -3.40 21.29 -31.03
N ALA A 413 -3.05 20.57 -29.95
CA ALA A 413 -1.70 20.06 -29.76
C ALA A 413 -1.29 19.04 -30.83
N ARG A 414 -2.21 18.16 -31.24
CA ARG A 414 -2.01 17.24 -32.38
C ARG A 414 -1.89 17.98 -33.71
N ALA A 415 -2.73 18.97 -33.97
CA ALA A 415 -2.70 19.81 -35.20
C ALA A 415 -1.37 20.59 -35.33
N LYS A 416 -0.73 20.94 -34.19
CA LYS A 416 0.62 21.55 -34.16
C LYS A 416 1.75 20.56 -34.42
N GLY A 417 1.46 19.29 -34.69
CA GLY A 417 2.46 18.26 -35.00
C GLY A 417 3.23 17.75 -33.78
N LEU A 418 2.74 17.95 -32.55
CA LEU A 418 3.42 17.41 -31.36
C LEU A 418 3.37 15.87 -31.35
N PRO A 419 4.46 15.20 -30.96
CA PRO A 419 4.48 13.73 -30.84
C PRO A 419 3.39 13.26 -29.88
N GLU A 420 2.68 12.17 -30.21
CA GLU A 420 1.57 11.63 -29.40
C GLU A 420 1.99 11.39 -27.93
N ARG A 421 3.24 10.93 -27.70
CA ARG A 421 3.79 10.79 -26.34
C ARG A 421 3.74 12.11 -25.55
N THR A 422 4.10 13.22 -26.20
CA THR A 422 4.07 14.56 -25.55
C THR A 422 2.64 15.01 -25.29
N VAL A 423 1.74 14.78 -26.25
CA VAL A 423 0.31 15.08 -26.11
C VAL A 423 -0.29 14.30 -24.93
N VAL A 424 -0.03 13.00 -24.85
CA VAL A 424 -0.55 12.12 -23.79
C VAL A 424 0.06 12.49 -22.44
N VAL A 425 1.39 12.48 -22.30
CA VAL A 425 2.06 12.61 -20.99
C VAL A 425 2.00 14.05 -20.46
N ARG A 426 2.21 15.05 -21.31
CA ARG A 426 2.34 16.43 -20.84
C ARG A 426 1.01 17.18 -20.82
N HIS A 427 0.10 16.88 -21.74
CA HIS A 427 -1.16 17.61 -21.89
C HIS A 427 -2.37 16.83 -21.36
N ALA A 428 -2.53 15.56 -21.69
CA ALA A 428 -3.70 14.79 -21.29
C ALA A 428 -3.55 14.26 -19.84
N PHE A 429 -2.48 13.54 -19.53
CA PHE A 429 -2.26 12.90 -18.22
C PHE A 429 -2.33 13.89 -17.06
N ARG A 430 -1.60 15.00 -17.16
CA ARG A 430 -1.58 16.00 -16.08
C ARG A 430 -2.99 16.52 -15.75
N ASN A 431 -3.79 16.80 -16.78
CA ASN A 431 -5.13 17.34 -16.59
C ASN A 431 -6.14 16.28 -16.12
N SER A 432 -5.97 15.01 -16.55
CA SER A 432 -6.82 13.92 -16.09
C SER A 432 -6.59 13.54 -14.63
N LEU A 433 -5.42 13.90 -14.03
CA LEU A 433 -5.14 13.65 -12.63
C LEU A 433 -5.90 14.58 -11.66
N ILE A 434 -6.34 15.76 -12.11
CA ILE A 434 -6.98 16.76 -11.23
C ILE A 434 -8.20 16.15 -10.48
N PRO A 435 -9.20 15.56 -11.15
CA PRO A 435 -10.33 14.93 -10.46
C PRO A 435 -9.91 13.72 -9.61
N ILE A 436 -8.89 12.97 -10.04
CA ILE A 436 -8.42 11.78 -9.35
C ILE A 436 -7.81 12.15 -7.99
N THR A 437 -7.09 13.27 -7.91
CA THR A 437 -6.47 13.73 -6.66
C THR A 437 -7.49 13.92 -5.55
N THR A 438 -8.69 14.44 -5.86
CA THR A 438 -9.76 14.60 -4.86
C THR A 438 -10.31 13.26 -4.39
N ILE A 439 -10.54 12.36 -5.34
CA ILE A 439 -11.06 11.02 -5.02
C ILE A 439 -10.07 10.29 -4.14
N VAL A 440 -8.78 10.33 -4.49
CA VAL A 440 -7.71 9.72 -3.68
C VAL A 440 -7.67 10.31 -2.26
N ALA A 441 -7.76 11.64 -2.12
CA ALA A 441 -7.74 12.27 -0.80
C ALA A 441 -8.95 11.90 0.05
N ALA A 442 -10.15 11.83 -0.53
CA ALA A 442 -11.35 11.38 0.15
C ALA A 442 -11.25 9.91 0.56
N ASP A 443 -10.75 9.04 -0.34
CA ASP A 443 -10.61 7.61 -0.10
C ASP A 443 -9.57 7.30 0.98
N VAL A 444 -8.45 8.01 1.05
CA VAL A 444 -7.47 7.81 2.13
C VAL A 444 -8.09 8.07 3.49
N GLY A 445 -8.88 9.15 3.62
CA GLY A 445 -9.63 9.43 4.84
C GLY A 445 -10.64 8.31 5.17
N ALA A 446 -11.35 7.82 4.17
CA ALA A 446 -12.33 6.74 4.30
C ALA A 446 -11.68 5.38 4.61
N LEU A 447 -10.51 5.07 4.02
CA LEU A 447 -9.81 3.80 4.22
C LEU A 447 -9.31 3.64 5.65
N ILE A 448 -8.81 4.70 6.28
CA ILE A 448 -8.37 4.66 7.68
C ILE A 448 -9.56 4.34 8.59
N GLY A 449 -10.77 4.87 8.26
CA GLY A 449 -12.00 4.52 8.94
C GLY A 449 -12.63 3.19 8.48
N GLY A 450 -12.43 2.79 7.23
CA GLY A 450 -13.10 1.66 6.58
C GLY A 450 -12.37 0.32 6.64
N ALA A 451 -11.13 0.28 7.14
CA ALA A 451 -10.35 -0.96 7.27
C ALA A 451 -10.90 -1.92 8.34
N ILE A 452 -11.90 -1.51 9.13
CA ILE A 452 -12.49 -2.28 10.25
C ILE A 452 -12.85 -3.72 9.84
N ILE A 453 -13.49 -3.88 8.68
CA ILE A 453 -13.94 -5.20 8.20
C ILE A 453 -12.73 -6.07 7.86
N THR A 454 -11.74 -5.51 7.16
CA THR A 454 -10.51 -6.21 6.78
C THR A 454 -9.68 -6.56 8.02
N GLU A 455 -9.53 -5.62 8.96
CA GLU A 455 -8.86 -5.86 10.24
C GLU A 455 -9.53 -6.98 11.02
N ARG A 456 -10.87 -7.03 11.05
CA ARG A 456 -11.62 -8.11 11.72
C ARG A 456 -11.42 -9.46 11.04
N ILE A 457 -11.43 -9.54 9.70
CA ILE A 457 -11.27 -10.79 8.95
C ILE A 457 -9.87 -11.38 9.19
N PHE A 458 -8.85 -10.54 9.20
CA PHE A 458 -7.47 -10.95 9.40
C PHE A 458 -7.02 -10.85 10.86
N ALA A 459 -7.94 -10.50 11.79
CA ALA A 459 -7.68 -10.28 13.22
C ALA A 459 -6.48 -9.33 13.46
N PHE A 460 -6.40 -8.28 12.67
CA PHE A 460 -5.38 -7.25 12.79
C PHE A 460 -5.70 -6.35 13.99
N SER A 461 -4.70 -6.08 14.84
CA SER A 461 -4.85 -5.21 16.02
C SER A 461 -4.76 -3.73 15.64
N GLY A 462 -5.64 -3.29 14.72
CA GLY A 462 -5.70 -1.93 14.24
C GLY A 462 -6.77 -1.09 14.94
N MET A 463 -6.99 0.10 14.39
CA MET A 463 -7.95 1.08 14.91
C MET A 463 -9.40 0.58 14.86
N GLY A 464 -9.76 -0.18 13.83
CA GLY A 464 -11.09 -0.78 13.74
C GLY A 464 -11.33 -1.86 14.79
N ALA A 465 -10.29 -2.62 15.13
CA ALA A 465 -10.35 -3.59 16.22
C ALA A 465 -10.53 -2.89 17.58
N LEU A 466 -9.81 -1.78 17.81
CA LEU A 466 -9.96 -0.95 19.01
C LEU A 466 -11.38 -0.38 19.13
N PHE A 467 -11.92 0.17 18.05
CA PHE A 467 -13.28 0.68 17.98
C PHE A 467 -14.33 -0.41 18.28
N ASN A 468 -14.20 -1.57 17.64
CA ASN A 468 -15.12 -2.69 17.82
C ASN A 468 -15.08 -3.24 19.26
N SER A 469 -13.89 -3.33 19.84
CA SER A 469 -13.71 -3.72 21.24
C SER A 469 -14.38 -2.73 22.17
N GLY A 470 -14.21 -1.42 21.95
CA GLY A 470 -14.87 -0.38 22.71
C GLY A 470 -16.41 -0.48 22.66
N LEU A 471 -16.97 -0.66 21.45
CA LEU A 471 -18.43 -0.81 21.30
C LEU A 471 -18.97 -2.07 21.97
N ASN A 472 -18.32 -3.21 21.77
CA ASN A 472 -18.78 -4.49 22.34
C ASN A 472 -18.71 -4.50 23.87
N ASN A 473 -17.70 -3.88 24.45
CA ASN A 473 -17.46 -3.83 25.88
C ASN A 473 -18.09 -2.62 26.57
N SER A 474 -18.85 -1.79 25.82
CA SER A 474 -19.47 -0.57 26.35
C SER A 474 -18.47 0.44 26.93
N ASP A 475 -17.30 0.52 26.30
CA ASP A 475 -16.19 1.39 26.69
C ASP A 475 -16.17 2.65 25.80
N PRO A 476 -16.57 3.82 26.30
CA PRO A 476 -16.69 5.03 25.49
C PRO A 476 -15.32 5.59 25.05
N ASN A 477 -14.28 5.47 25.87
CA ASN A 477 -12.99 6.12 25.63
C ASN A 477 -12.27 5.61 24.37
N PRO A 478 -12.13 4.30 24.11
CA PRO A 478 -11.58 3.79 22.86
C PRO A 478 -12.39 4.19 21.61
N VAL A 479 -13.73 4.22 21.74
CA VAL A 479 -14.63 4.63 20.65
C VAL A 479 -14.40 6.09 20.29
N MET A 480 -14.30 6.95 21.30
CA MET A 480 -14.04 8.38 21.13
C MET A 480 -12.64 8.67 20.57
N ALA A 481 -11.63 7.93 21.03
CA ALA A 481 -10.28 8.04 20.50
C ALA A 481 -10.22 7.70 19.02
N TYR A 482 -10.87 6.60 18.61
CA TYR A 482 -11.04 6.24 17.20
C TYR A 482 -11.70 7.35 16.39
N PHE A 483 -12.83 7.87 16.88
CA PHE A 483 -13.60 8.93 16.23
C PHE A 483 -12.75 10.18 15.96
N VAL A 484 -12.01 10.66 16.97
CA VAL A 484 -11.17 11.86 16.84
C VAL A 484 -10.06 11.65 15.82
N VAL A 485 -9.39 10.50 15.83
CA VAL A 485 -8.32 10.23 14.85
C VAL A 485 -8.87 10.25 13.43
N ILE A 486 -10.01 9.58 13.18
CA ILE A 486 -10.61 9.58 11.85
C ILE A 486 -11.03 10.99 11.42
N ALA A 487 -11.63 11.75 12.32
CA ALA A 487 -12.04 13.12 12.01
C ALA A 487 -10.82 14.01 11.69
N VAL A 488 -9.73 13.92 12.48
CA VAL A 488 -8.47 14.64 12.21
C VAL A 488 -7.88 14.23 10.87
N VAL A 489 -7.84 12.93 10.58
CA VAL A 489 -7.34 12.41 9.31
C VAL A 489 -8.19 12.92 8.14
N ALA A 490 -9.52 12.83 8.24
CA ALA A 490 -10.42 13.32 7.18
C ALA A 490 -10.23 14.82 6.92
N ILE A 491 -10.11 15.64 7.97
CA ILE A 491 -9.84 17.07 7.85
C ILE A 491 -8.48 17.31 7.18
N THR A 492 -7.44 16.59 7.60
CA THR A 492 -6.09 16.72 7.06
C THR A 492 -6.03 16.36 5.57
N PHE A 493 -6.63 15.24 5.18
CA PHE A 493 -6.63 14.83 3.77
C PHE A 493 -7.51 15.71 2.89
N ASN A 494 -8.64 16.22 3.39
CA ASN A 494 -9.39 17.25 2.68
C ASN A 494 -8.58 18.53 2.48
N PHE A 495 -7.84 18.95 3.49
CA PHE A 495 -6.95 20.11 3.36
C PHE A 495 -5.80 19.86 2.38
N LEU A 496 -5.18 18.68 2.40
CA LEU A 496 -4.17 18.28 1.43
C LEU A 496 -4.71 18.22 -0.01
N ALA A 497 -5.95 17.77 -0.18
CA ALA A 497 -6.64 17.79 -1.48
C ALA A 497 -6.74 19.22 -2.03
N ASP A 498 -7.14 20.18 -1.20
CA ASP A 498 -7.26 21.58 -1.63
C ASP A 498 -5.91 22.20 -1.97
N LEU A 499 -4.85 21.87 -1.22
CA LEU A 499 -3.49 22.28 -1.56
C LEU A 499 -3.04 21.67 -2.89
N ALA A 500 -3.32 20.39 -3.13
CA ALA A 500 -3.01 19.72 -4.37
C ALA A 500 -3.78 20.35 -5.56
N TYR A 501 -5.05 20.69 -5.36
CA TYR A 501 -5.82 21.45 -6.35
C TYR A 501 -5.15 22.77 -6.71
N SER A 502 -4.78 23.56 -5.70
CA SER A 502 -4.14 24.86 -5.94
C SER A 502 -2.77 24.74 -6.64
N ALA A 503 -2.11 23.59 -6.50
CA ALA A 503 -0.84 23.29 -7.17
C ALA A 503 -1.04 22.81 -8.62
N LEU A 504 -2.11 22.04 -8.89
CA LEU A 504 -2.40 21.48 -10.21
C LEU A 504 -3.14 22.45 -11.12
N ASP A 505 -4.06 23.26 -10.58
CA ASP A 505 -4.83 24.26 -11.34
C ASP A 505 -4.40 25.69 -10.96
N PRO A 506 -3.63 26.37 -11.84
CA PRO A 506 -3.22 27.76 -11.60
C PRO A 506 -4.39 28.76 -11.51
N ARG A 507 -5.58 28.42 -12.03
CA ARG A 507 -6.76 29.28 -12.02
C ARG A 507 -7.35 29.47 -10.62
N VAL A 508 -7.11 28.52 -9.73
CA VAL A 508 -7.58 28.57 -8.32
C VAL A 508 -6.70 29.47 -7.46
N ARG A 509 -5.48 29.80 -7.91
CA ARG A 509 -4.54 30.68 -7.17
C ARG A 509 -4.94 32.16 -7.15
N VAL A 510 -5.90 32.57 -7.95
CA VAL A 510 -6.21 34.01 -8.21
C VAL A 510 -7.37 34.53 -7.35
N LYS A 511 -7.88 33.75 -6.39
CA LYS A 511 -8.95 34.25 -5.48
C LYS A 511 -8.52 34.22 -4.01
#